data_71822d53461bf947f7be0b545face3ff
#
_entry.id   71822d53461bf947f7be0b545face3ff
#
_cell.length_a   1.000
_cell.length_b   1.000
_cell.length_c   1.000
_cell.angle_alpha   90.00
_cell.angle_beta   90.00
_cell.angle_gamma   90.00
#
_symmetry.space_group_name_H-M   'P 1'
#
loop_
_entity.id
_entity.type
_entity.pdbx_description
1 polymer ?
#
loop_
_entity_poly.entity_id
_entity_poly.type
_entity_poly.pdbx_seq_one_letter_code
_entity_poly.pdbx_strand_id
1 'polypeptide(L)'
;MYKRQTLYKQYESVEPWLKISKKDEGKENLQSIDDRSKLDGLYECIMCACCSTSCPSYWLNGDKYLGPAVLLQAYRWIIDSRDEDRKERLKKVADELKLYRCHTIMNCTNACPKGLNPAKAIASIKKMLATG
;
A
#
# COMPACT_ATOMS: atom_id res chain seq x y z
N MET A 1 -0.97 -16.84 14.79
CA MET A 1 -0.35 -17.54 13.66
C MET A 1 -1.15 -17.44 12.37
N TYR A 2 -2.44 -17.72 12.41
CA TYR A 2 -3.29 -17.68 11.21
C TYR A 2 -3.39 -16.27 10.60
N LYS A 3 -3.40 -15.22 11.40
CA LYS A 3 -3.51 -13.83 10.97
C LYS A 3 -2.30 -13.37 10.16
N ARG A 4 -1.10 -13.86 10.47
CA ARG A 4 0.12 -13.54 9.71
C ARG A 4 0.10 -14.12 8.31
N GLN A 5 -0.36 -15.35 8.15
CA GLN A 5 -0.46 -15.98 6.83
C GLN A 5 -1.40 -15.20 5.92
N THR A 6 -2.54 -14.75 6.43
CA THR A 6 -3.47 -13.91 5.68
C THR A 6 -2.83 -12.58 5.28
N LEU A 7 -2.12 -11.92 6.21
CA LEU A 7 -1.42 -10.68 5.95
C LEU A 7 -0.38 -10.84 4.84
N TYR A 8 0.42 -11.89 4.89
CA TYR A 8 1.47 -12.14 3.90
C TYR A 8 0.88 -12.48 2.53
N LYS A 9 -0.23 -13.22 2.46
CA LYS A 9 -0.92 -13.47 1.20
C LYS A 9 -1.48 -12.18 0.60
N GLN A 10 -2.05 -11.31 1.42
CA GLN A 10 -2.56 -10.03 0.98
C GLN A 10 -1.41 -9.13 0.49
N TYR A 11 -0.30 -9.13 1.20
CA TYR A 11 0.88 -8.38 0.82
C TYR A 11 1.44 -8.88 -0.52
N GLU A 12 1.54 -10.19 -0.70
CA GLU A 12 1.98 -10.80 -1.96
C GLU A 12 1.05 -10.42 -3.12
N SER A 13 -0.26 -10.33 -2.87
CA SER A 13 -1.25 -10.01 -3.91
C SER A 13 -1.08 -8.62 -4.50
N VAL A 14 -0.49 -7.66 -3.77
CA VAL A 14 -0.22 -6.32 -4.30
C VAL A 14 1.13 -6.22 -5.01
N GLU A 15 1.85 -7.34 -5.10
CA GLU A 15 3.13 -7.46 -5.80
C GLU A 15 4.12 -6.38 -5.35
N PRO A 16 4.65 -6.50 -4.10
CA PRO A 16 5.50 -5.46 -3.50
C PRO A 16 6.94 -5.49 -4.03
N TRP A 17 7.09 -5.36 -5.34
CA TRP A 17 8.39 -5.29 -6.00
C TRP A 17 8.30 -4.42 -7.24
N LEU A 18 9.46 -3.94 -7.69
CA LEU A 18 9.54 -3.04 -8.83
C LEU A 18 9.27 -3.81 -10.14
N LYS A 19 8.36 -3.29 -10.96
CA LYS A 19 8.03 -3.85 -12.27
C LYS A 19 8.51 -2.93 -13.36
N ILE A 20 9.52 -3.37 -14.11
CA ILE A 20 10.12 -2.62 -15.21
C ILE A 20 10.23 -3.54 -16.41
N SER A 21 9.78 -3.08 -17.59
CA SER A 21 9.81 -3.84 -18.83
C SER A 21 11.20 -3.87 -19.48
N LYS A 22 12.04 -2.86 -19.21
CA LYS A 22 13.41 -2.79 -19.74
C LYS A 22 14.42 -3.04 -18.64
N LYS A 23 15.11 -4.16 -18.73
CA LYS A 23 16.29 -4.42 -17.93
C LYS A 23 17.50 -3.87 -18.68
N ASP A 24 17.92 -2.66 -18.35
CA ASP A 24 19.24 -2.17 -18.77
C ASP A 24 20.28 -2.90 -17.91
N GLU A 25 20.89 -3.93 -18.49
CA GLU A 25 21.93 -4.69 -17.80
C GLU A 25 23.06 -3.76 -17.35
N GLY A 26 23.32 -3.74 -16.05
CA GLY A 26 24.42 -3.00 -15.46
C GLY A 26 24.17 -1.52 -15.21
N LYS A 27 22.96 -1.00 -15.44
CA LYS A 27 22.63 0.40 -15.15
C LYS A 27 21.52 0.50 -14.12
N GLU A 28 21.67 1.47 -13.22
CA GLU A 28 20.66 1.79 -12.22
C GLU A 28 19.49 2.53 -12.86
N ASN A 29 18.28 2.21 -12.40
CA ASN A 29 17.08 2.94 -12.79
C ASN A 29 17.06 4.29 -12.08
N LEU A 30 17.16 5.38 -12.84
CA LEU A 30 17.26 6.70 -12.28
C LEU A 30 15.91 7.22 -11.77
N GLN A 31 15.98 7.93 -10.66
CA GLN A 31 14.82 8.57 -10.05
C GLN A 31 15.24 9.96 -9.58
N SER A 32 14.42 10.99 -9.85
CA SER A 32 14.69 12.34 -9.38
C SER A 32 14.58 12.43 -7.86
N ILE A 33 15.23 13.43 -7.28
CA ILE A 33 15.16 13.69 -5.83
C ILE A 33 13.71 13.97 -5.41
N ASP A 34 12.98 14.73 -6.20
CA ASP A 34 11.57 15.05 -5.94
C ASP A 34 10.69 13.80 -5.95
N ASP A 35 10.87 12.92 -6.92
CA ASP A 35 10.11 11.66 -7.01
C ASP A 35 10.47 10.72 -5.85
N ARG A 36 11.74 10.70 -5.44
CA ARG A 36 12.17 9.91 -4.29
C ARG A 36 11.54 10.43 -2.99
N SER A 37 11.41 11.75 -2.84
CA SER A 37 10.82 12.34 -1.64
C SER A 37 9.34 11.98 -1.45
N LYS A 38 8.63 11.66 -2.52
CA LYS A 38 7.23 11.20 -2.44
C LYS A 38 7.08 9.87 -1.70
N LEU A 39 8.14 9.08 -1.64
CA LEU A 39 8.15 7.80 -0.92
C LEU A 39 8.38 7.98 0.59
N ASP A 40 8.78 9.15 1.04
CA ASP A 40 8.95 9.44 2.46
C ASP A 40 7.62 9.27 3.20
N GLY A 41 7.65 8.59 4.33
CA GLY A 41 6.45 8.21 5.06
C GLY A 41 5.78 6.93 4.57
N LEU A 42 6.35 6.26 3.57
CA LEU A 42 5.83 5.01 3.02
C LEU A 42 6.84 3.87 3.13
N TYR A 43 8.09 4.12 2.74
CA TYR A 43 9.12 3.08 2.74
C TYR A 43 9.58 2.67 4.14
N GLU A 44 9.37 3.50 5.15
CA GLU A 44 9.78 3.23 6.52
C GLU A 44 8.93 2.16 7.21
N CYS A 45 7.85 1.71 6.57
CA CYS A 45 6.97 0.69 7.13
C CYS A 45 7.75 -0.61 7.41
N ILE A 46 7.68 -1.08 8.65
CA ILE A 46 8.35 -2.31 9.09
C ILE A 46 7.44 -3.54 9.04
N MET A 47 6.25 -3.40 8.48
CA MET A 47 5.26 -4.49 8.36
C MET A 47 4.90 -5.16 9.69
N CYS A 48 4.88 -4.40 10.78
CA CYS A 48 4.48 -4.91 12.10
C CYS A 48 2.98 -5.21 12.20
N ALA A 49 2.18 -4.65 11.28
CA ALA A 49 0.73 -4.83 11.18
C ALA A 49 -0.08 -4.26 12.36
N CYS A 50 0.50 -3.40 13.19
CA CYS A 50 -0.24 -2.74 14.28
C CYS A 50 -1.43 -1.94 13.75
N CYS A 51 -1.27 -1.27 12.60
CA CYS A 51 -2.34 -0.54 11.93
C CYS A 51 -3.48 -1.47 11.51
N SER A 52 -3.15 -2.61 10.91
CA SER A 52 -4.17 -3.58 10.46
C SER A 52 -4.90 -4.21 11.63
N THR A 53 -4.18 -4.57 12.70
CA THR A 53 -4.80 -5.17 13.89
C THR A 53 -5.66 -4.21 14.67
N SER A 54 -5.44 -2.90 14.53
CA SER A 54 -6.25 -1.86 15.20
C SER A 54 -7.45 -1.40 14.37
N CYS A 55 -7.58 -1.85 13.12
CA CYS A 55 -8.64 -1.40 12.22
C CYS A 55 -9.90 -2.25 12.37
N PRO A 56 -11.04 -1.67 12.82
CA PRO A 56 -12.30 -2.42 12.93
C PRO A 56 -12.78 -3.01 11.61
N SER A 57 -12.57 -2.33 10.49
CA SER A 57 -12.94 -2.85 9.18
C SER A 57 -12.14 -4.13 8.84
N TYR A 58 -10.89 -4.20 9.25
CA TYR A 58 -10.06 -5.39 9.07
C TYR A 58 -10.53 -6.55 9.96
N TRP A 59 -11.02 -6.25 11.17
CA TRP A 59 -11.59 -7.28 12.05
C TRP A 59 -12.81 -7.96 11.43
N LEU A 60 -13.68 -7.17 10.78
CA LEU A 60 -14.93 -7.66 10.21
C LEU A 60 -14.74 -8.30 8.82
N ASN A 61 -13.83 -7.79 8.01
CA ASN A 61 -13.65 -8.18 6.62
C ASN A 61 -12.18 -8.55 6.28
N GLY A 62 -11.43 -9.06 7.25
CA GLY A 62 -10.01 -9.35 7.09
C GLY A 62 -9.67 -10.41 6.04
N ASP A 63 -10.66 -11.18 5.60
CA ASP A 63 -10.50 -12.15 4.52
C ASP A 63 -10.49 -11.50 3.14
N LYS A 64 -11.12 -10.34 2.98
CA LYS A 64 -11.26 -9.62 1.69
C LYS A 64 -10.66 -8.23 1.71
N TYR A 65 -10.79 -7.49 2.81
CA TYR A 65 -10.19 -6.17 2.95
C TYR A 65 -8.68 -6.31 3.15
N LEU A 66 -7.91 -5.59 2.32
CA LEU A 66 -6.44 -5.66 2.36
C LEU A 66 -5.85 -5.11 3.66
N GLY A 67 -6.48 -4.11 4.24
CA GLY A 67 -6.02 -3.50 5.49
C GLY A 67 -5.01 -2.38 5.30
N PRO A 68 -4.82 -1.55 6.34
CA PRO A 68 -3.97 -0.37 6.24
C PRO A 68 -2.52 -0.66 5.88
N ALA A 69 -1.92 -1.71 6.43
CA ALA A 69 -0.52 -2.04 6.18
C ALA A 69 -0.28 -2.40 4.72
N VAL A 70 -1.13 -3.26 4.16
CA VAL A 70 -1.01 -3.71 2.76
C VAL A 70 -1.32 -2.57 1.80
N LEU A 71 -2.33 -1.76 2.10
CA LEU A 71 -2.69 -0.60 1.27
C LEU A 71 -1.61 0.48 1.29
N LEU A 72 -0.95 0.70 2.41
CA LEU A 72 0.20 1.60 2.50
C LEU A 72 1.31 1.14 1.56
N GLN A 73 1.64 -0.15 1.57
CA GLN A 73 2.65 -0.72 0.70
C GLN A 73 2.22 -0.67 -0.78
N ALA A 74 0.94 -0.93 -1.07
CA ALA A 74 0.42 -0.81 -2.42
C ALA A 74 0.61 0.61 -2.96
N TYR A 75 0.29 1.62 -2.15
CA TYR A 75 0.47 3.02 -2.54
C TYR A 75 1.95 3.35 -2.79
N ARG A 76 2.84 2.85 -1.95
CA ARG A 76 4.29 3.04 -2.12
C ARG A 76 4.74 2.62 -3.51
N TRP A 77 4.27 1.49 -4.00
CA TRP A 77 4.64 0.99 -5.34
C TRP A 77 3.88 1.69 -6.46
N ILE A 78 2.65 2.13 -6.20
CA ILE A 78 1.85 2.87 -7.20
C ILE A 78 2.52 4.21 -7.56
N ILE A 79 3.05 4.93 -6.58
CA ILE A 79 3.64 6.26 -6.80
C ILE A 79 5.13 6.23 -7.12
N ASP A 80 5.77 5.06 -7.12
CA ASP A 80 7.18 4.94 -7.49
C ASP A 80 7.34 5.27 -8.97
N SER A 81 8.15 6.30 -9.28
CA SER A 81 8.35 6.77 -10.65
C SER A 81 9.05 5.75 -11.54
N ARG A 82 9.78 4.81 -10.94
CA ARG A 82 10.49 3.75 -11.67
C ARG A 82 9.59 2.59 -12.07
N ASP A 83 8.42 2.46 -11.42
CA ASP A 83 7.47 1.37 -11.67
C ASP A 83 6.60 1.69 -12.89
N GLU A 84 6.49 0.76 -13.83
CA GLU A 84 5.73 0.93 -15.05
C GLU A 84 4.29 0.38 -14.97
N ASP A 85 3.95 -0.29 -13.89
CA ASP A 85 2.71 -1.08 -13.77
C ASP A 85 1.61 -0.38 -12.94
N ARG A 86 1.65 0.95 -12.90
CA ARG A 86 0.75 1.75 -12.07
C ARG A 86 -0.73 1.46 -12.30
N LYS A 87 -1.14 1.38 -13.58
CA LYS A 87 -2.55 1.14 -13.93
C LYS A 87 -3.04 -0.22 -13.48
N GLU A 88 -2.22 -1.25 -13.68
CA GLU A 88 -2.55 -2.61 -13.25
C GLU A 88 -2.61 -2.71 -11.72
N ARG A 89 -1.72 -2.03 -11.02
CA ARG A 89 -1.73 -1.97 -9.55
C ARG A 89 -3.01 -1.32 -9.03
N LEU A 90 -3.44 -0.22 -9.66
CA LEU A 90 -4.69 0.44 -9.31
C LEU A 90 -5.90 -0.47 -9.55
N LYS A 91 -5.92 -1.21 -10.65
CA LYS A 91 -6.99 -2.17 -10.94
C LYS A 91 -7.06 -3.27 -9.89
N LYS A 92 -5.94 -3.78 -9.44
CA LYS A 92 -5.88 -4.85 -8.43
C LYS A 92 -6.48 -4.44 -7.09
N VAL A 93 -6.33 -3.17 -6.71
CA VAL A 93 -6.85 -2.67 -5.44
C VAL A 93 -8.24 -2.03 -5.57
N ALA A 94 -8.73 -1.82 -6.79
CA ALA A 94 -10.00 -1.14 -7.08
C ALA A 94 -11.20 -2.07 -6.87
N ASP A 95 -11.35 -2.61 -5.67
CA ASP A 95 -12.43 -3.51 -5.29
C ASP A 95 -13.14 -2.94 -4.06
N GLU A 96 -14.46 -3.08 -4.01
CA GLU A 96 -15.26 -2.58 -2.90
C GLU A 96 -14.80 -3.13 -1.55
N LEU A 97 -14.42 -4.41 -1.50
CA LEU A 97 -14.01 -5.05 -0.27
C LEU A 97 -12.55 -4.86 0.03
N LYS A 98 -11.68 -4.79 -1.00
CA LYS A 98 -10.23 -4.64 -0.81
C LYS A 98 -9.82 -3.26 -0.33
N LEU A 99 -10.46 -2.21 -0.84
CA LEU A 99 -10.08 -0.83 -0.60
C LEU A 99 -11.15 -0.02 0.15
N TYR A 100 -12.40 -0.07 -0.33
CA TYR A 100 -13.46 0.85 0.10
C TYR A 100 -14.08 0.52 1.45
N ARG A 101 -13.66 -0.57 2.09
CA ARG A 101 -14.07 -0.85 3.47
C ARG A 101 -13.37 0.03 4.51
N CYS A 102 -12.43 0.85 4.07
CA CYS A 102 -11.85 1.88 4.93
C CYS A 102 -12.86 3.01 5.16
N HIS A 103 -13.25 3.21 6.41
CA HIS A 103 -14.19 4.25 6.82
C HIS A 103 -13.51 5.45 7.48
N THR A 104 -12.20 5.56 7.34
CA THR A 104 -11.38 6.67 7.87
C THR A 104 -11.51 6.81 9.40
N ILE A 105 -11.49 5.67 10.10
CA ILE A 105 -11.57 5.63 11.57
C ILE A 105 -10.29 6.18 12.23
N MET A 106 -9.16 6.12 11.53
CA MET A 106 -7.86 6.68 11.93
C MET A 106 -7.13 5.92 13.05
N ASN A 107 -7.61 4.77 13.47
CA ASN A 107 -6.89 3.94 14.45
C ASN A 107 -5.52 3.50 13.92
N CYS A 108 -5.44 3.22 12.61
CA CYS A 108 -4.20 2.80 11.95
C CYS A 108 -3.09 3.84 12.09
N THR A 109 -3.42 5.11 11.93
CA THR A 109 -2.46 6.21 12.05
C THR A 109 -1.98 6.36 13.50
N ASN A 110 -2.88 6.21 14.46
CA ASN A 110 -2.55 6.31 15.88
C ASN A 110 -1.73 5.12 16.37
N ALA A 111 -1.94 3.93 15.78
CA ALA A 111 -1.28 2.69 16.20
C ALA A 111 0.14 2.52 15.62
N CYS A 112 0.48 3.24 14.56
CA CYS A 112 1.75 3.05 13.87
C CYS A 112 2.95 3.46 14.72
N PRO A 113 3.87 2.52 15.07
CA PRO A 113 5.04 2.83 15.90
C PRO A 113 6.08 3.69 15.17
N LYS A 114 6.01 3.76 13.85
CA LYS A 114 6.91 4.58 13.02
C LYS A 114 6.34 5.97 12.74
N GLY A 115 5.14 6.28 13.24
CA GLY A 115 4.51 7.56 13.02
C GLY A 115 4.04 7.79 11.58
N LEU A 116 3.79 6.73 10.83
CA LEU A 116 3.31 6.80 9.44
C LEU A 116 1.80 7.07 9.40
N ASN A 117 1.30 7.43 8.21
CA ASN A 117 -0.12 7.75 8.03
C ASN A 117 -0.77 6.84 6.97
N PRO A 118 -1.16 5.61 7.32
CA PRO A 118 -1.83 4.70 6.37
C PRO A 118 -3.15 5.25 5.85
N ALA A 119 -3.89 5.98 6.67
CA ALA A 119 -5.18 6.56 6.26
C ALA A 119 -5.01 7.55 5.10
N LYS A 120 -3.96 8.36 5.12
CA LYS A 120 -3.63 9.28 4.04
C LYS A 120 -3.28 8.53 2.76
N ALA A 121 -2.53 7.44 2.86
CA ALA A 121 -2.18 6.61 1.71
C ALA A 121 -3.44 6.01 1.07
N ILE A 122 -4.36 5.49 1.87
CA ILE A 122 -5.63 4.94 1.39
C ILE A 122 -6.46 6.02 0.70
N ALA A 123 -6.55 7.20 1.30
CA ALA A 123 -7.27 8.33 0.71
C ALA A 123 -6.66 8.75 -0.64
N SER A 124 -5.35 8.72 -0.75
CA SER A 124 -4.64 9.03 -2.00
C SER A 124 -4.93 7.98 -3.08
N ILE A 125 -4.98 6.70 -2.75
CA ILE A 125 -5.37 5.64 -3.69
C ILE A 125 -6.79 5.87 -4.19
N LYS A 126 -7.73 6.16 -3.29
CA LYS A 126 -9.13 6.45 -3.65
C LYS A 126 -9.23 7.65 -4.58
N LYS A 127 -8.46 8.70 -4.31
CA LYS A 127 -8.40 9.89 -5.16
C LYS A 127 -7.87 9.55 -6.55
N MET A 128 -6.83 8.75 -6.65
CA MET A 128 -6.25 8.32 -7.93
C MET A 128 -7.25 7.51 -8.76
N LEU A 129 -8.03 6.65 -8.11
CA LEU A 129 -9.08 5.87 -8.78
C LEU A 129 -10.23 6.77 -9.27
N ALA A 130 -10.59 7.80 -8.51
CA ALA A 130 -11.66 8.72 -8.86
C ALA A 130 -11.29 9.65 -10.01
N THR A 131 -10.02 10.04 -10.11
CA THR A 131 -9.54 10.99 -11.12
C THR A 131 -8.96 10.34 -12.37
N GLY A 132 -8.68 9.09 -12.29
CA GLY A 132 -7.98 8.46 -13.36
C GLY A 132 -8.41 7.17 -13.86
#